data_314c9103a2f24e247f4f0487ce59bc78
#
_entry.id   314c9103a2f24e247f4f0487ce59bc78
#
_cell.length_a   1.000
_cell.length_b   1.000
_cell.length_c   1.000
_cell.angle_alpha   90.00
_cell.angle_beta   90.00
_cell.angle_gamma   90.00
#
_symmetry.space_group_name_H-M   'P 1'
#
loop_
_entity.id
_entity.type
_entity.pdbx_description
1 polymer ?
#
loop_
_entity_poly.entity_id
_entity_poly.type
_entity_poly.pdbx_seq_one_letter_code
_entity_poly.pdbx_strand_id
1 'polypeptide(L)'
;MAMYQIECAYTCHTGNIRANNEDNFWCFGESLPVNNEGTKGICSKIISGNRAPAMAVFDGMGGESCGEIAAFLASEEFGKFYNANKRMLRDMPEDFIDDVCEKMNQAVCRYGTDHHIWSMGSTMAMLLFTPESMFACNLGDSRIYFMDGGKLQQISTDHVFGGTAVGKAPLTQYLGLPEELQRLEPSVTEIEHKEGYRYLLCSDGVTDMLSDSEIAVSYTHLTLPTTPYV
;
A
#
# COMPACT_ATOMS: atom_id res chain seq x y z
N MET A 1 20.88 -14.56 13.34
CA MET A 1 19.83 -13.86 12.54
C MET A 1 20.30 -13.85 11.09
N ALA A 2 19.54 -14.41 10.17
CA ALA A 2 19.84 -14.30 8.74
C ALA A 2 19.76 -12.82 8.35
N MET A 3 20.81 -12.28 7.76
CA MET A 3 20.79 -10.93 7.20
C MET A 3 20.23 -11.05 5.78
N TYR A 4 19.09 -10.45 5.52
CA TYR A 4 18.55 -10.30 4.17
C TYR A 4 18.54 -8.82 3.76
N GLN A 5 18.49 -8.60 2.46
CA GLN A 5 18.34 -7.28 1.86
C GLN A 5 17.07 -7.26 1.02
N ILE A 6 16.41 -6.10 0.99
CA ILE A 6 15.26 -5.83 0.13
C ILE A 6 15.70 -4.80 -0.89
N GLU A 7 15.58 -5.16 -2.17
CA GLU A 7 15.67 -4.22 -3.27
C GLU A 7 14.25 -3.75 -3.60
N CYS A 8 14.02 -2.46 -3.56
CA CYS A 8 12.73 -1.85 -3.81
C CYS A 8 12.82 -0.81 -4.92
N ALA A 9 11.88 -0.84 -5.87
CA ALA A 9 11.66 0.23 -6.83
C ALA A 9 10.21 0.71 -6.68
N TYR A 10 9.98 2.02 -6.75
CA TYR A 10 8.67 2.63 -6.61
C TYR A 10 8.51 3.84 -7.52
N THR A 11 7.28 4.07 -7.95
CA THR A 11 6.87 5.20 -8.76
C THR A 11 5.40 5.50 -8.51
N CYS A 12 5.01 6.74 -8.72
CA CYS A 12 3.63 7.18 -8.72
C CYS A 12 3.43 8.15 -9.89
N HIS A 13 2.28 8.09 -10.56
CA HIS A 13 2.01 8.93 -11.72
C HIS A 13 0.50 9.17 -11.85
N THR A 14 0.09 10.42 -12.06
CA THR A 14 -1.32 10.82 -12.23
C THR A 14 -2.02 10.14 -13.41
N GLY A 15 -1.24 9.60 -14.37
CA GLY A 15 -1.78 9.10 -15.63
C GLY A 15 -2.04 10.23 -16.64
N ASN A 16 -2.81 9.91 -17.70
CA ASN A 16 -3.05 10.85 -18.80
C ASN A 16 -4.49 11.43 -18.80
N ILE A 17 -5.34 11.01 -17.87
CA ILE A 17 -6.79 11.32 -17.88
C ILE A 17 -7.19 12.14 -16.67
N ARG A 18 -6.65 11.83 -15.48
CA ARG A 18 -6.99 12.50 -14.24
C ARG A 18 -6.34 13.89 -14.15
N ALA A 19 -7.06 14.86 -13.59
CA ALA A 19 -6.51 16.19 -13.31
C ALA A 19 -5.64 16.21 -12.06
N ASN A 20 -5.98 15.38 -11.07
CA ASN A 20 -5.27 15.25 -9.80
C ASN A 20 -4.75 13.83 -9.63
N ASN A 21 -3.66 13.68 -8.88
CA ASN A 21 -3.18 12.42 -8.39
C ASN A 21 -3.75 12.20 -6.99
N GLU A 22 -4.64 11.23 -6.86
CA GLU A 22 -5.24 10.83 -5.59
C GLU A 22 -4.46 9.72 -4.88
N ASP A 23 -3.46 9.14 -5.56
CA ASP A 23 -2.58 8.11 -5.00
C ASP A 23 -1.46 8.72 -4.16
N ASN A 24 -1.06 7.98 -3.16
CA ASN A 24 0.15 8.23 -2.37
C ASN A 24 0.84 6.91 -2.03
N PHE A 25 2.04 7.01 -1.53
CA PHE A 25 2.79 5.88 -1.00
C PHE A 25 3.57 6.29 0.25
N TRP A 26 3.98 5.30 1.02
CA TRP A 26 5.04 5.46 1.98
C TRP A 26 6.11 4.40 1.72
N CYS A 27 7.34 4.84 1.46
CA CYS A 27 8.45 3.97 1.15
C CYS A 27 9.72 4.47 1.85
N PHE A 28 10.08 3.82 2.95
CA PHE A 28 11.29 4.11 3.71
C PHE A 28 11.46 5.59 4.12
N GLY A 29 10.38 6.22 4.55
CA GLY A 29 10.37 7.62 4.99
C GLY A 29 10.07 8.62 3.89
N GLU A 30 9.76 8.19 2.69
CA GLU A 30 9.31 9.05 1.60
C GLU A 30 7.82 8.85 1.33
N SER A 31 7.10 9.93 1.12
CA SER A 31 5.72 10.05 0.68
C SER A 31 5.58 11.26 -0.22
N LEU A 32 4.44 11.42 -0.88
CA LEU A 32 4.16 12.59 -1.71
C LEU A 32 3.37 13.64 -0.91
N PRO A 33 3.50 14.94 -1.21
CA PRO A 33 2.62 15.96 -0.66
C PRO A 33 1.19 15.80 -1.19
N VAL A 34 0.20 16.46 -0.55
CA VAL A 34 -1.21 16.41 -0.96
C VAL A 34 -1.36 16.73 -2.45
N ASN A 35 -0.82 17.86 -2.89
CA ASN A 35 -0.85 18.25 -4.30
C ASN A 35 0.44 17.75 -4.97
N ASN A 36 0.32 16.73 -5.80
CA ASN A 36 1.47 16.16 -6.49
C ASN A 36 1.08 15.61 -7.87
N GLU A 37 2.04 15.55 -8.77
CA GLU A 37 1.92 14.93 -10.09
C GLU A 37 2.54 13.51 -10.11
N GLY A 38 2.93 13.01 -8.94
CA GLY A 38 3.68 11.76 -8.78
C GLY A 38 5.18 11.96 -8.63
N THR A 39 5.94 10.91 -8.90
CA THR A 39 7.42 10.92 -8.85
C THR A 39 8.01 11.37 -10.19
N LYS A 40 9.20 11.98 -10.17
CA LYS A 40 9.90 12.39 -11.42
C LYS A 40 10.48 11.22 -12.23
N GLY A 41 10.17 10.00 -11.85
CA GLY A 41 10.67 8.77 -12.47
C GLY A 41 10.67 7.63 -11.46
N ILE A 42 11.32 6.55 -11.83
CA ILE A 42 11.45 5.38 -10.93
C ILE A 42 12.49 5.70 -9.85
N CYS A 43 12.07 5.58 -8.60
CA CYS A 43 12.95 5.63 -7.44
C CYS A 43 13.33 4.20 -7.04
N SER A 44 14.54 3.99 -6.52
CA SER A 44 14.99 2.68 -6.04
C SER A 44 15.79 2.80 -4.75
N LYS A 45 15.70 1.77 -3.90
CA LYS A 45 16.44 1.68 -2.63
C LYS A 45 16.81 0.23 -2.32
N ILE A 46 17.94 0.05 -1.63
CA ILE A 46 18.37 -1.23 -1.05
C ILE A 46 18.41 -1.07 0.47
N ILE A 47 17.71 -1.94 1.18
CA ILE A 47 17.53 -1.83 2.62
C ILE A 47 17.80 -3.16 3.30
N SER A 48 18.51 -3.09 4.42
CA SER A 48 18.74 -4.25 5.29
C SER A 48 17.48 -4.64 6.04
N GLY A 49 17.12 -5.92 6.03
CA GLY A 49 16.00 -6.51 6.76
C GLY A 49 16.06 -6.29 8.28
N ASN A 50 17.25 -6.10 8.84
CA ASN A 50 17.41 -5.80 10.29
C ASN A 50 16.72 -4.52 10.75
N ARG A 51 16.29 -3.65 9.82
CA ARG A 51 15.58 -2.40 10.12
C ARG A 51 14.07 -2.56 10.17
N ALA A 52 13.55 -3.79 10.07
CA ALA A 52 12.12 -4.05 9.93
C ALA A 52 11.46 -3.16 8.84
N PRO A 53 11.89 -3.29 7.57
CA PRO A 53 11.43 -2.43 6.50
C PRO A 53 9.91 -2.52 6.34
N ALA A 54 9.32 -1.39 5.91
CA ALA A 54 7.90 -1.31 5.59
C ALA A 54 7.69 -0.46 4.35
N MET A 55 6.63 -0.73 3.61
CA MET A 55 6.18 0.06 2.47
C MET A 55 4.68 -0.08 2.29
N ALA A 56 4.03 0.97 1.79
CA ALA A 56 2.60 0.98 1.57
C ALA A 56 2.22 1.84 0.37
N VAL A 57 1.10 1.48 -0.27
CA VAL A 57 0.42 2.24 -1.32
C VAL A 57 -0.97 2.59 -0.82
N PHE A 58 -1.41 3.81 -1.12
CA PHE A 58 -2.69 4.39 -0.73
C PHE A 58 -3.36 4.98 -1.96
N ASP A 59 -4.55 4.52 -2.31
CA ASP A 59 -5.39 5.06 -3.38
C ASP A 59 -6.54 5.84 -2.73
N GLY A 60 -6.52 7.14 -2.93
CA GLY A 60 -7.49 8.03 -2.31
C GLY A 60 -8.81 8.04 -3.07
N MET A 61 -9.90 7.97 -2.33
CA MET A 61 -11.25 8.06 -2.86
C MET A 61 -12.04 9.17 -2.17
N GLY A 62 -12.83 9.87 -2.94
CA GLY A 62 -13.69 10.95 -2.46
C GLY A 62 -14.21 11.77 -3.62
N GLY A 63 -15.52 12.06 -3.66
CA GLY A 63 -16.07 12.99 -4.63
C GLY A 63 -15.48 14.40 -4.43
N GLU A 64 -15.18 15.10 -5.53
CA GLU A 64 -14.78 16.52 -5.55
C GLU A 64 -13.60 16.93 -4.65
N SER A 65 -12.42 16.30 -4.79
CA SER A 65 -11.13 16.79 -4.26
C SER A 65 -10.75 16.41 -2.82
N CYS A 66 -11.06 15.22 -2.35
CA CYS A 66 -10.63 14.79 -1.01
C CYS A 66 -9.88 13.45 -0.98
N GLY A 67 -9.77 12.75 -2.12
CA GLY A 67 -9.04 11.48 -2.22
C GLY A 67 -7.55 11.67 -1.94
N GLU A 68 -6.93 12.70 -2.55
CA GLU A 68 -5.53 13.06 -2.35
C GLU A 68 -5.22 13.41 -0.89
N ILE A 69 -6.19 14.01 -0.19
CA ILE A 69 -6.03 14.33 1.24
C ILE A 69 -6.11 13.05 2.08
N ALA A 70 -7.04 12.14 1.77
CA ALA A 70 -7.17 10.88 2.51
C ALA A 70 -5.92 10.01 2.37
N ALA A 71 -5.41 9.82 1.14
CA ALA A 71 -4.19 9.07 0.88
C ALA A 71 -2.96 9.72 1.52
N PHE A 72 -2.87 11.05 1.51
CA PHE A 72 -1.81 11.79 2.19
C PHE A 72 -1.85 11.58 3.70
N LEU A 73 -3.02 11.76 4.33
CA LEU A 73 -3.17 11.58 5.78
C LEU A 73 -2.83 10.15 6.21
N ALA A 74 -3.27 9.16 5.45
CA ALA A 74 -2.94 7.76 5.70
C ALA A 74 -1.43 7.53 5.62
N SER A 75 -0.76 8.01 4.57
CA SER A 75 0.69 7.86 4.39
C SER A 75 1.51 8.55 5.48
N GLU A 76 1.11 9.76 5.89
CA GLU A 76 1.75 10.52 6.97
C GLU A 76 1.59 9.83 8.32
N GLU A 77 0.38 9.37 8.65
CA GLU A 77 0.12 8.70 9.92
C GLU A 77 0.81 7.35 10.00
N PHE A 78 0.82 6.58 8.88
CA PHE A 78 1.62 5.37 8.77
C PHE A 78 3.10 5.65 9.09
N GLY A 79 3.68 6.67 8.46
CA GLY A 79 5.08 7.03 8.66
C GLY A 79 5.39 7.44 10.10
N LYS A 80 4.51 8.21 10.75
CA LYS A 80 4.64 8.62 12.16
C LYS A 80 4.59 7.40 13.07
N PHE A 81 3.56 6.56 12.91
CA PHE A 81 3.36 5.36 13.73
C PHE A 81 4.52 4.37 13.57
N TYR A 82 4.91 4.07 12.33
CA TYR A 82 6.04 3.20 12.02
C TYR A 82 7.34 3.68 12.68
N ASN A 83 7.66 4.98 12.53
CA ASN A 83 8.90 5.51 13.10
C ASN A 83 8.95 5.44 14.63
N ALA A 84 7.81 5.59 15.29
CA ALA A 84 7.68 5.50 16.74
C ALA A 84 7.68 4.04 17.25
N ASN A 85 7.21 3.06 16.44
CA ASN A 85 6.88 1.71 16.88
C ASN A 85 7.65 0.59 16.15
N LYS A 86 8.86 0.86 15.60
CA LYS A 86 9.66 -0.15 14.88
C LYS A 86 9.96 -1.41 15.68
N ARG A 87 10.06 -1.28 17.00
CA ARG A 87 10.26 -2.44 17.88
C ARG A 87 9.01 -3.30 17.95
N MET A 88 7.84 -2.68 18.02
CA MET A 88 6.55 -3.38 18.01
C MET A 88 6.36 -4.16 16.71
N LEU A 89 6.66 -3.55 15.55
CA LEU A 89 6.62 -4.24 14.26
C LEU A 89 7.49 -5.51 14.24
N ARG A 90 8.66 -5.46 14.88
CA ARG A 90 9.56 -6.61 14.93
C ARG A 90 9.11 -7.69 15.91
N ASP A 91 8.65 -7.27 17.10
CA ASP A 91 8.42 -8.17 18.23
C ASP A 91 6.94 -8.63 18.33
N MET A 92 5.99 -7.85 17.79
CA MET A 92 4.54 -8.06 17.82
C MET A 92 3.90 -7.51 16.53
N PRO A 93 4.14 -8.13 15.37
CA PRO A 93 3.72 -7.59 14.07
C PRO A 93 2.20 -7.52 13.90
N GLU A 94 1.43 -8.45 14.46
CA GLU A 94 -0.04 -8.44 14.41
C GLU A 94 -0.61 -7.24 15.18
N ASP A 95 -0.15 -7.00 16.41
CA ASP A 95 -0.55 -5.84 17.21
C ASP A 95 -0.16 -4.52 16.49
N PHE A 96 1.01 -4.50 15.83
CA PHE A 96 1.43 -3.34 15.04
C PHE A 96 0.45 -3.09 13.88
N ILE A 97 0.00 -4.15 13.18
CA ILE A 97 -0.94 -4.05 12.06
C ILE A 97 -2.28 -3.48 12.54
N ASP A 98 -2.82 -4.01 13.61
CA ASP A 98 -4.10 -3.56 14.17
C ASP A 98 -4.01 -2.08 14.58
N ASP A 99 -3.00 -1.72 15.36
CA ASP A 99 -2.81 -0.35 15.85
C ASP A 99 -2.56 0.66 14.71
N VAL A 100 -1.72 0.32 13.72
CA VAL A 100 -1.41 1.25 12.62
C VAL A 100 -2.62 1.47 11.71
N CYS A 101 -3.40 0.41 11.43
CA CYS A 101 -4.64 0.54 10.65
C CYS A 101 -5.66 1.42 11.39
N GLU A 102 -5.82 1.22 12.70
CA GLU A 102 -6.70 2.07 13.51
C GLU A 102 -6.26 3.54 13.52
N LYS A 103 -4.95 3.80 13.69
CA LYS A 103 -4.41 5.18 13.70
C LYS A 103 -4.61 5.89 12.37
N MET A 104 -4.35 5.21 11.26
CA MET A 104 -4.61 5.77 9.93
C MET A 104 -6.10 6.06 9.72
N ASN A 105 -6.97 5.11 10.07
CA ASN A 105 -8.41 5.29 9.98
C ASN A 105 -8.90 6.48 10.80
N GLN A 106 -8.47 6.59 12.05
CA GLN A 106 -8.81 7.71 12.93
C GLN A 106 -8.35 9.06 12.37
N ALA A 107 -7.18 9.12 11.71
CA ALA A 107 -6.68 10.35 11.11
C ALA A 107 -7.58 10.81 9.95
N VAL A 108 -7.98 9.89 9.07
CA VAL A 108 -8.87 10.20 7.94
C VAL A 108 -10.27 10.57 8.44
N CYS A 109 -10.87 9.78 9.34
CA CYS A 109 -12.19 10.06 9.91
C CYS A 109 -12.25 11.41 10.63
N ARG A 110 -11.21 11.74 11.41
CA ARG A 110 -11.13 13.02 12.12
C ARG A 110 -11.13 14.19 11.15
N TYR A 111 -10.29 14.12 10.10
CA TYR A 111 -10.25 15.17 9.08
C TYR A 111 -11.61 15.35 8.42
N GLY A 112 -12.28 14.26 8.02
CA GLY A 112 -13.62 14.30 7.45
C GLY A 112 -14.64 14.96 8.37
N THR A 113 -14.61 14.62 9.66
CA THR A 113 -15.49 15.22 10.68
C THR A 113 -15.24 16.72 10.86
N ASP A 114 -13.97 17.11 11.00
CA ASP A 114 -13.57 18.51 11.24
C ASP A 114 -13.89 19.43 10.05
N HIS A 115 -13.94 18.88 8.83
CA HIS A 115 -14.21 19.61 7.60
C HIS A 115 -15.60 19.35 7.01
N HIS A 116 -16.45 18.57 7.70
CA HIS A 116 -17.79 18.17 7.23
C HIS A 116 -17.78 17.41 5.89
N ILE A 117 -16.78 16.57 5.67
CA ILE A 117 -16.61 15.72 4.47
C ILE A 117 -16.98 14.28 4.84
N TRP A 118 -18.06 13.77 4.27
CA TRP A 118 -18.62 12.46 4.66
C TRP A 118 -18.25 11.30 3.74
N SER A 119 -17.58 11.58 2.62
CA SER A 119 -17.30 10.59 1.57
C SER A 119 -15.82 10.49 1.20
N MET A 120 -14.91 10.85 2.09
CA MET A 120 -13.48 10.68 1.86
C MET A 120 -12.97 9.38 2.47
N GLY A 121 -12.01 8.77 1.80
CA GLY A 121 -11.34 7.57 2.29
C GLY A 121 -10.09 7.24 1.47
N SER A 122 -9.41 6.17 1.84
CA SER A 122 -8.28 5.65 1.08
C SER A 122 -8.23 4.13 1.19
N THR A 123 -7.82 3.46 0.14
CA THR A 123 -7.36 2.08 0.22
C THR A 123 -6.01 2.02 0.94
N MET A 124 -5.56 0.83 1.25
CA MET A 124 -4.21 0.56 1.73
C MET A 124 -3.74 -0.81 1.24
N ALA A 125 -2.57 -0.87 0.63
CA ALA A 125 -1.82 -2.10 0.40
C ALA A 125 -0.43 -1.93 1.03
N MET A 126 -0.06 -2.79 1.99
CA MET A 126 1.10 -2.62 2.86
C MET A 126 1.92 -3.91 2.96
N LEU A 127 3.25 -3.80 2.91
CA LEU A 127 4.20 -4.86 3.23
C LEU A 127 5.01 -4.46 4.45
N LEU A 128 5.08 -5.36 5.43
CA LEU A 128 5.83 -5.21 6.66
C LEU A 128 6.80 -6.39 6.79
N PHE A 129 8.07 -6.10 6.98
CA PHE A 129 9.11 -7.12 7.07
C PHE A 129 9.63 -7.26 8.48
N THR A 130 9.57 -8.47 9.01
CA THR A 130 10.17 -8.86 10.28
C THR A 130 11.47 -9.65 10.03
N PRO A 131 12.22 -10.07 11.04
CA PRO A 131 13.39 -10.94 10.83
C PRO A 131 13.08 -12.30 10.21
N GLU A 132 11.87 -12.84 10.42
CA GLU A 132 11.47 -14.19 10.00
C GLU A 132 10.52 -14.18 8.80
N SER A 133 9.61 -13.21 8.74
CA SER A 133 8.48 -13.21 7.80
C SER A 133 8.23 -11.83 7.20
N MET A 134 7.42 -11.81 6.14
CA MET A 134 6.78 -10.64 5.58
C MET A 134 5.27 -10.75 5.78
N PHE A 135 4.66 -9.66 6.22
CA PHE A 135 3.20 -9.51 6.33
C PHE A 135 2.69 -8.62 5.20
N ALA A 136 1.78 -9.17 4.41
CA ALA A 136 1.01 -8.43 3.42
C ALA A 136 -0.34 -8.08 4.04
N CYS A 137 -0.68 -6.80 4.08
CA CYS A 137 -1.91 -6.32 4.68
C CYS A 137 -2.61 -5.35 3.73
N ASN A 138 -3.93 -5.52 3.51
CA ASN A 138 -4.69 -4.60 2.68
C ASN A 138 -6.07 -4.27 3.22
N LEU A 139 -6.54 -3.08 2.84
CA LEU A 139 -7.90 -2.55 2.96
C LEU A 139 -8.27 -1.92 1.61
N GLY A 140 -9.42 -2.30 1.06
CA GLY A 140 -9.87 -1.83 -0.25
C GLY A 140 -9.49 -2.77 -1.39
N ASP A 141 -9.32 -2.23 -2.59
CA ASP A 141 -9.06 -2.93 -3.85
C ASP A 141 -7.67 -2.65 -4.44
N SER A 142 -6.82 -1.91 -3.75
CA SER A 142 -5.39 -1.90 -4.04
C SER A 142 -4.80 -3.27 -3.74
N ARG A 143 -3.96 -3.78 -4.65
CA ARG A 143 -3.55 -5.18 -4.62
C ARG A 143 -2.09 -5.39 -4.24
N ILE A 144 -1.86 -6.56 -3.63
CA ILE A 144 -0.54 -7.09 -3.34
C ILE A 144 -0.38 -8.41 -4.07
N TYR A 145 0.65 -8.49 -4.90
CA TYR A 145 1.02 -9.70 -5.62
C TYR A 145 2.32 -10.25 -5.07
N PHE A 146 2.40 -11.56 -5.09
CA PHE A 146 3.57 -12.34 -4.75
C PHE A 146 4.06 -13.12 -5.97
N MET A 147 5.37 -13.21 -6.17
CA MET A 147 5.96 -14.00 -7.23
C MET A 147 7.03 -14.95 -6.69
N ASP A 148 6.85 -16.22 -6.99
CA ASP A 148 7.84 -17.28 -6.78
C ASP A 148 8.05 -18.06 -8.09
N GLY A 149 9.30 -18.25 -8.50
CA GLY A 149 9.64 -19.03 -9.70
C GLY A 149 8.97 -18.56 -10.99
N GLY A 150 8.63 -17.28 -11.11
CA GLY A 150 7.95 -16.70 -12.28
C GLY A 150 6.41 -16.86 -12.28
N LYS A 151 5.83 -17.41 -11.22
CA LYS A 151 4.38 -17.48 -11.04
C LYS A 151 3.91 -16.31 -10.17
N LEU A 152 3.11 -15.42 -10.75
CA LEU A 152 2.46 -14.32 -10.04
C LEU A 152 1.15 -14.84 -9.38
N GLN A 153 0.93 -14.42 -8.14
CA GLN A 153 -0.28 -14.71 -7.38
C GLN A 153 -0.69 -13.48 -6.58
N GLN A 154 -1.96 -13.07 -6.69
CA GLN A 154 -2.52 -12.08 -5.77
C GLN A 154 -2.63 -12.70 -4.38
N ILE A 155 -2.12 -12.01 -3.36
CA ILE A 155 -2.17 -12.43 -1.95
C ILE A 155 -3.02 -11.49 -1.09
N SER A 156 -3.42 -10.34 -1.63
CA SER A 156 -4.44 -9.47 -1.04
C SER A 156 -5.85 -9.95 -1.37
N THR A 157 -6.82 -9.55 -0.56
CA THR A 157 -8.24 -9.78 -0.84
C THR A 157 -8.90 -8.44 -1.17
N ASP A 158 -9.52 -8.34 -2.36
CA ASP A 158 -10.25 -7.12 -2.74
C ASP A 158 -11.50 -6.98 -1.87
N HIS A 159 -11.60 -5.90 -1.10
CA HIS A 159 -12.75 -5.58 -0.27
C HIS A 159 -13.80 -4.80 -1.06
N VAL A 160 -14.47 -5.48 -1.98
CA VAL A 160 -15.50 -4.91 -2.85
C VAL A 160 -16.85 -5.61 -2.65
N PHE A 161 -17.93 -4.87 -2.83
CA PHE A 161 -19.26 -5.47 -2.75
C PHE A 161 -19.49 -6.40 -3.93
N GLY A 162 -19.72 -7.70 -3.66
CA GLY A 162 -20.00 -8.68 -4.71
C GLY A 162 -21.29 -8.38 -5.44
N GLY A 163 -21.23 -8.10 -6.75
CA GLY A 163 -22.40 -7.87 -7.57
C GLY A 163 -22.04 -7.51 -9.01
N THR A 164 -22.91 -7.84 -9.95
CA THR A 164 -22.80 -7.50 -11.38
C THR A 164 -23.22 -6.06 -11.67
N ALA A 165 -22.85 -5.10 -10.83
CA ALA A 165 -23.16 -3.71 -11.06
C ALA A 165 -22.36 -3.17 -12.27
N VAL A 166 -23.03 -2.40 -13.12
CA VAL A 166 -22.35 -1.67 -14.18
C VAL A 166 -21.54 -0.54 -13.52
N GLY A 167 -20.21 -0.64 -13.57
CA GLY A 167 -19.29 0.32 -12.96
C GLY A 167 -18.39 -0.30 -11.89
N LYS A 168 -17.57 0.52 -11.25
CA LYS A 168 -16.67 0.11 -10.16
C LYS A 168 -17.50 -0.26 -8.93
N ALA A 169 -17.25 -1.46 -8.37
CA ALA A 169 -17.97 -1.92 -7.19
C ALA A 169 -17.60 -1.07 -5.96
N PRO A 170 -18.56 -0.74 -5.08
CA PRO A 170 -18.26 -0.02 -3.84
C PRO A 170 -17.33 -0.82 -2.93
N LEU A 171 -16.41 -0.13 -2.25
CA LEU A 171 -15.55 -0.74 -1.24
C LEU A 171 -16.34 -1.10 0.03
N THR A 172 -15.99 -2.22 0.64
CA THR A 172 -16.57 -2.68 1.91
C THR A 172 -15.64 -2.42 3.10
N GLN A 173 -14.33 -2.25 2.85
CA GLN A 173 -13.31 -1.92 3.84
C GLN A 173 -12.35 -0.88 3.24
N TYR A 174 -12.06 0.20 3.98
CA TYR A 174 -11.16 1.28 3.58
C TYR A 174 -10.81 2.16 4.78
N LEU A 175 -9.74 2.92 4.69
CA LEU A 175 -9.40 3.96 5.69
C LEU A 175 -10.33 5.17 5.53
N GLY A 176 -10.91 5.63 6.64
CA GLY A 176 -11.98 6.64 6.64
C GLY A 176 -13.36 6.05 6.89
N LEU A 177 -13.43 4.74 7.19
CA LEU A 177 -14.66 4.07 7.58
C LEU A 177 -14.96 4.38 9.05
N PRO A 178 -16.07 5.08 9.38
CA PRO A 178 -16.44 5.36 10.77
C PRO A 178 -16.68 4.06 11.56
N GLU A 179 -16.10 3.98 12.76
CA GLU A 179 -16.19 2.80 13.62
C GLU A 179 -17.64 2.46 14.01
N GLU A 180 -18.49 3.48 14.12
CA GLU A 180 -19.92 3.34 14.40
C GLU A 180 -20.67 2.61 13.28
N LEU A 181 -20.15 2.63 12.05
CA LEU A 181 -20.77 1.96 10.90
C LEU A 181 -20.26 0.52 10.77
N GLN A 182 -18.97 0.32 10.90
CA GLN A 182 -18.36 -1.00 10.74
C GLN A 182 -16.95 -1.00 11.34
N ARG A 183 -16.60 -2.12 11.98
CA ARG A 183 -15.22 -2.37 12.39
C ARG A 183 -14.29 -2.53 11.20
N LEU A 184 -13.09 -1.99 11.32
CA LEU A 184 -12.04 -2.18 10.32
C LEU A 184 -11.48 -3.60 10.40
N GLU A 185 -11.47 -4.32 9.27
CA GLU A 185 -11.03 -5.70 9.18
C GLU A 185 -10.04 -5.84 8.02
N PRO A 186 -8.74 -5.56 8.24
CA PRO A 186 -7.73 -5.72 7.21
C PRO A 186 -7.54 -7.21 6.85
N SER A 187 -7.32 -7.50 5.57
CA SER A 187 -6.86 -8.81 5.14
C SER A 187 -5.35 -8.90 5.36
N VAL A 188 -4.90 -9.95 6.04
CA VAL A 188 -3.48 -10.17 6.38
C VAL A 188 -3.03 -11.53 5.92
N THR A 189 -1.88 -11.57 5.25
CA THR A 189 -1.20 -12.80 4.81
C THR A 189 0.26 -12.76 5.27
N GLU A 190 0.70 -13.79 5.99
CA GLU A 190 2.10 -13.96 6.40
C GLU A 190 2.82 -14.91 5.44
N ILE A 191 4.05 -14.55 5.04
CA ILE A 191 4.91 -15.37 4.17
C ILE A 191 6.31 -15.39 4.77
N GLU A 192 6.87 -16.59 5.02
CA GLU A 192 8.25 -16.76 5.44
C GLU A 192 9.22 -16.27 4.36
N HIS A 193 10.33 -15.68 4.78
CA HIS A 193 11.35 -15.17 3.86
C HIS A 193 12.03 -16.29 3.07
N LYS A 194 12.18 -16.05 1.76
CA LYS A 194 13.02 -16.88 0.91
C LYS A 194 13.71 -16.01 -0.14
N GLU A 195 14.95 -16.35 -0.45
CA GLU A 195 15.70 -15.66 -1.50
C GLU A 195 14.99 -15.79 -2.86
N GLY A 196 14.95 -14.68 -3.59
CA GLY A 196 14.32 -14.60 -4.90
C GLY A 196 12.83 -14.29 -4.90
N TYR A 197 12.18 -14.23 -3.73
CA TYR A 197 10.79 -13.78 -3.64
C TYR A 197 10.65 -12.33 -4.07
N ARG A 198 9.60 -12.03 -4.82
CA ARG A 198 9.27 -10.69 -5.29
C ARG A 198 7.84 -10.35 -4.92
N TYR A 199 7.60 -9.07 -4.67
CA TYR A 199 6.30 -8.54 -4.31
C TYR A 199 6.00 -7.31 -5.16
N LEU A 200 4.72 -7.11 -5.51
CA LEU A 200 4.23 -5.91 -6.16
C LEU A 200 3.05 -5.37 -5.34
N LEU A 201 3.11 -4.08 -4.99
CA LEU A 201 1.97 -3.33 -4.47
C LEU A 201 1.54 -2.35 -5.55
N CYS A 202 0.26 -2.27 -5.83
CA CYS A 202 -0.27 -1.31 -6.79
C CYS A 202 -1.68 -0.87 -6.43
N SER A 203 -2.01 0.38 -6.79
CA SER A 203 -3.39 0.86 -6.84
C SER A 203 -4.11 0.28 -8.05
N ASP A 204 -5.41 0.51 -8.15
CA ASP A 204 -6.25 0.08 -9.27
C ASP A 204 -5.86 0.70 -10.60
N GLY A 205 -5.18 1.86 -10.59
CA GLY A 205 -4.61 2.46 -11.80
C GLY A 205 -3.71 1.52 -12.61
N VAL A 206 -3.16 0.47 -12.00
CA VAL A 206 -2.43 -0.59 -12.69
C VAL A 206 -3.37 -1.72 -13.11
N THR A 207 -4.21 -2.22 -12.21
CA THR A 207 -5.04 -3.41 -12.43
C THR A 207 -6.28 -3.14 -13.28
N ASP A 208 -6.72 -1.91 -13.41
CA ASP A 208 -7.74 -1.49 -14.38
C ASP A 208 -7.20 -1.45 -15.82
N MET A 209 -5.88 -1.30 -15.98
CA MET A 209 -5.23 -1.20 -17.29
C MET A 209 -4.54 -2.48 -17.75
N LEU A 210 -4.10 -3.33 -16.83
CA LEU A 210 -3.36 -4.55 -17.10
C LEU A 210 -3.99 -5.74 -16.40
N SER A 211 -4.18 -6.83 -17.14
CA SER A 211 -4.56 -8.12 -16.56
C SER A 211 -3.40 -8.72 -15.75
N ASP A 212 -3.72 -9.62 -14.81
CA ASP A 212 -2.71 -10.33 -14.02
C ASP A 212 -1.68 -11.06 -14.90
N SER A 213 -2.08 -11.56 -16.06
CA SER A 213 -1.18 -12.19 -17.03
C SER A 213 -0.20 -11.20 -17.67
N GLU A 214 -0.63 -9.98 -17.98
CA GLU A 214 0.25 -8.93 -18.51
C GLU A 214 1.19 -8.40 -17.44
N ILE A 215 0.71 -8.26 -16.20
CA ILE A 215 1.55 -7.92 -15.04
C ILE A 215 2.61 -9.00 -14.83
N ALA A 216 2.24 -10.29 -14.88
CA ALA A 216 3.18 -11.40 -14.71
C ALA A 216 4.28 -11.40 -15.78
N VAL A 217 3.93 -11.19 -17.05
CA VAL A 217 4.92 -11.09 -18.14
C VAL A 217 5.86 -9.92 -17.94
N SER A 218 5.32 -8.73 -17.62
CA SER A 218 6.13 -7.54 -17.37
C SER A 218 7.07 -7.75 -16.19
N TYR A 219 6.58 -8.35 -15.11
CA TYR A 219 7.33 -8.55 -13.87
C TYR A 219 8.41 -9.62 -13.97
N THR A 220 8.26 -10.62 -14.84
CA THR A 220 9.30 -11.64 -15.11
C THR A 220 10.48 -11.06 -15.90
N HIS A 221 10.25 -10.04 -16.74
CA HIS A 221 11.26 -9.38 -17.53
C HIS A 221 11.87 -8.14 -16.86
N LEU A 222 11.30 -7.66 -15.74
CA LEU A 222 11.90 -6.59 -14.96
C LEU A 222 13.16 -7.09 -14.25
N THR A 223 14.31 -6.85 -14.87
CA THR A 223 15.57 -6.75 -14.13
C THR A 223 15.57 -5.38 -13.46
N LEU A 224 15.56 -5.33 -12.12
CA LEU A 224 15.89 -4.11 -11.42
C LEU A 224 17.21 -3.58 -11.98
N PRO A 225 17.37 -2.27 -12.21
CA PRO A 225 18.62 -1.73 -12.70
C PRO A 225 19.70 -1.98 -11.65
N THR A 226 20.41 -3.08 -11.80
CA THR A 226 21.64 -3.33 -11.05
C THR A 226 22.68 -2.38 -11.63
N THR A 227 22.96 -1.28 -10.93
CA THR A 227 24.19 -0.54 -11.19
C THR A 227 25.34 -1.45 -10.80
N PRO A 228 26.19 -1.86 -11.76
CA PRO A 228 27.40 -2.56 -11.37
C PRO A 228 28.27 -1.58 -10.57
N TYR A 229 28.50 -1.90 -9.30
CA TYR A 229 29.55 -1.22 -8.56
C TYR A 229 30.89 -1.69 -9.18
N VAL A 230 31.57 -0.78 -9.84
CA VAL A 230 32.99 -0.88 -10.15
C VAL A 230 33.77 -0.32 -8.97
#